data_4a79d8cf7e51ffc51566891fc7eeaeb0
#
_entry.id   4a79d8cf7e51ffc51566891fc7eeaeb0
#
_cell.length_a   1.000
_cell.length_b   1.000
_cell.length_c   1.000
_cell.angle_alpha   90.00
_cell.angle_beta   90.00
_cell.angle_gamma   90.00
#
_symmetry.space_group_name_H-M   'P 1'
#
loop_
_entity.id
_entity.type
_entity.pdbx_description
1 polymer ?
#
loop_
_entity_poly.entity_id
_entity_poly.type
_entity_poly.pdbx_seq_one_letter_code
_entity_poly.pdbx_strand_id
1 'polypeptide(L)'
;MGKFKKFITEAKEEPYKLVMFHNSHENLRDVGKDEAPDYLLITKAAKKNNIDIFHAEYSGCYISEEKGKLFIHSFPFDEKTGLSVKPTEDGETDMQKPFEINPEDTLIFPRGLGTMGFTANRRWVDMINLLEDKGFKTIPTLKTWNMCSSKYYCNEMFRMNKLKTPKTRPITYSDDAERVASGFKFPVILKAYQLKPSYT
;
A
#
# COMPACT_ATOMS: atom_id res chain seq x y z
N MET A 1 6.13 -20.70 14.87
CA MET A 1 7.04 -20.89 13.72
C MET A 1 6.59 -21.98 12.71
N GLY A 2 5.68 -22.89 13.05
CA GLY A 2 5.29 -24.02 12.19
C GLY A 2 4.38 -23.72 11.00
N LYS A 3 3.47 -22.74 11.08
CA LYS A 3 2.48 -22.47 10.02
C LYS A 3 3.03 -21.72 8.80
N PHE A 4 4.05 -20.90 8.98
CA PHE A 4 4.70 -20.17 7.88
C PHE A 4 5.57 -21.07 7.02
N LYS A 5 6.23 -22.08 7.62
CA LYS A 5 7.01 -23.07 6.88
C LYS A 5 6.14 -23.98 6.01
N LYS A 6 4.92 -24.31 6.46
CA LYS A 6 3.99 -25.15 5.70
C LYS A 6 3.48 -24.45 4.42
N PHE A 7 3.37 -23.13 4.44
CA PHE A 7 2.94 -22.31 3.30
C PHE A 7 3.99 -22.26 2.17
N ILE A 8 5.28 -22.41 2.53
CA ILE A 8 6.40 -22.35 1.57
C ILE A 8 6.79 -23.75 1.06
N THR A 9 6.43 -24.82 1.77
CA THR A 9 6.89 -26.19 1.44
C THR A 9 5.90 -27.00 0.61
N GLU A 10 4.65 -26.58 0.44
CA GLU A 10 3.75 -27.16 -0.55
C GLU A 10 3.99 -26.44 -1.89
N ALA A 11 5.11 -26.77 -2.55
CA ALA A 11 5.45 -26.25 -3.86
C ALA A 11 4.36 -26.65 -4.86
N LYS A 12 3.47 -25.71 -5.21
CA LYS A 12 2.69 -25.81 -6.43
C LYS A 12 3.67 -25.82 -7.61
N GLU A 13 3.37 -26.58 -8.65
CA GLU A 13 4.18 -26.60 -9.89
C GLU A 13 4.20 -25.21 -10.59
N GLU A 14 3.20 -24.37 -10.32
CA GLU A 14 3.14 -23.00 -10.83
C GLU A 14 3.70 -21.98 -9.80
N PRO A 15 4.47 -20.99 -10.26
CA PRO A 15 5.04 -19.98 -9.40
C PRO A 15 3.91 -19.17 -8.72
N TYR A 16 4.13 -18.81 -7.45
CA TYR A 16 3.27 -17.82 -6.80
C TYR A 16 3.37 -16.47 -7.50
N LYS A 17 2.27 -15.74 -7.51
CA LYS A 17 2.18 -14.41 -8.11
C LYS A 17 2.11 -13.34 -7.03
N LEU A 18 2.76 -12.22 -7.25
CA LEU A 18 2.70 -11.05 -6.42
C LEU A 18 2.29 -9.84 -7.26
N VAL A 19 1.17 -9.22 -6.92
CA VAL A 19 0.81 -7.93 -7.47
C VAL A 19 1.17 -6.86 -6.46
N MET A 20 2.11 -6.02 -6.82
CA MET A 20 2.53 -4.90 -6.01
C MET A 20 1.94 -3.60 -6.53
N PHE A 21 0.95 -3.07 -5.81
CA PHE A 21 0.43 -1.73 -6.07
C PHE A 21 1.35 -0.68 -5.47
N HIS A 22 1.64 0.35 -6.22
CA HIS A 22 2.50 1.44 -5.76
C HIS A 22 2.18 2.77 -6.45
N ASN A 23 2.70 3.84 -5.90
CA ASN A 23 2.69 5.16 -6.50
C ASN A 23 4.14 5.55 -6.81
N SER A 24 4.57 5.31 -8.04
CA SER A 24 5.95 5.53 -8.44
C SER A 24 6.30 6.98 -8.72
N HIS A 25 5.28 7.85 -8.90
CA HIS A 25 5.52 9.22 -9.34
C HIS A 25 5.87 10.20 -8.25
N GLU A 26 5.41 9.97 -7.01
CA GLU A 26 5.57 10.94 -5.91
C GLU A 26 6.80 10.68 -5.03
N ASN A 27 7.23 9.43 -4.90
CA ASN A 27 8.25 9.06 -3.91
C ASN A 27 9.70 9.25 -4.34
N LEU A 28 9.96 9.61 -5.60
CA LEU A 28 11.35 9.70 -6.11
C LEU A 28 11.97 11.09 -6.01
N ARG A 29 11.19 12.11 -5.70
CA ARG A 29 11.76 13.44 -5.46
C ARG A 29 12.50 13.54 -4.13
N ASP A 30 12.12 12.66 -3.16
CA ASP A 30 12.62 12.71 -1.79
C ASP A 30 13.55 11.54 -1.41
N VAL A 31 13.67 10.52 -2.27
CA VAL A 31 14.65 9.44 -2.05
C VAL A 31 16.01 9.92 -2.56
N GLY A 32 16.99 9.96 -1.68
CA GLY A 32 18.37 10.26 -2.06
C GLY A 32 18.80 9.39 -3.24
N LYS A 33 19.57 9.95 -4.17
CA LYS A 33 19.94 9.33 -5.45
C LYS A 33 20.61 7.95 -5.33
N ASP A 34 20.95 7.53 -4.13
CA ASP A 34 21.74 6.32 -3.84
C ASP A 34 20.92 5.18 -3.22
N GLU A 35 19.62 5.38 -2.90
CA GLU A 35 18.76 4.33 -2.33
C GLU A 35 17.82 3.78 -3.39
N ALA A 36 17.97 2.48 -3.68
CA ALA A 36 17.02 1.79 -4.54
C ALA A 36 15.63 1.80 -3.88
N PRO A 37 14.57 2.19 -4.60
CA PRO A 37 13.22 2.15 -4.07
C PRO A 37 12.89 0.77 -3.50
N ASP A 38 12.17 0.72 -2.38
CA ASP A 38 11.79 -0.54 -1.69
C ASP A 38 11.24 -1.60 -2.65
N TYR A 39 10.45 -1.19 -3.64
CA TYR A 39 9.85 -2.12 -4.60
C TYR A 39 10.89 -2.76 -5.54
N LEU A 40 12.04 -2.13 -5.83
CA LEU A 40 13.13 -2.80 -6.54
C LEU A 40 13.77 -3.92 -5.71
N LEU A 41 13.89 -3.71 -4.39
CA LEU A 41 14.38 -4.75 -3.48
C LEU A 41 13.39 -5.90 -3.39
N ILE A 42 12.09 -5.61 -3.31
CA ILE A 42 11.02 -6.62 -3.31
C ILE A 42 11.02 -7.38 -4.64
N THR A 43 11.16 -6.69 -5.78
CA THR A 43 11.24 -7.31 -7.10
C THR A 43 12.42 -8.29 -7.19
N LYS A 44 13.59 -7.88 -6.75
CA LYS A 44 14.78 -8.75 -6.71
C LYS A 44 14.56 -9.98 -5.82
N ALA A 45 13.92 -9.77 -4.66
CA ALA A 45 13.61 -10.85 -3.73
C ALA A 45 12.56 -11.82 -4.31
N ALA A 46 11.52 -11.32 -4.96
CA ALA A 46 10.50 -12.11 -5.62
C ALA A 46 11.12 -13.01 -6.71
N LYS A 47 11.88 -12.43 -7.62
CA LYS A 47 12.58 -13.16 -8.69
C LYS A 47 13.54 -14.24 -8.14
N LYS A 48 14.29 -13.92 -7.08
CA LYS A 48 15.18 -14.90 -6.43
C LYS A 48 14.44 -16.11 -5.87
N ASN A 49 13.17 -15.94 -5.49
CA ASN A 49 12.32 -16.98 -4.90
C ASN A 49 11.31 -17.56 -5.90
N ASN A 50 11.51 -17.37 -7.19
CA ASN A 50 10.62 -17.84 -8.26
C ASN A 50 9.16 -17.39 -8.07
N ILE A 51 8.97 -16.13 -7.67
CA ILE A 51 7.66 -15.49 -7.55
C ILE A 51 7.51 -14.58 -8.76
N ASP A 52 6.42 -14.78 -9.50
CA ASP A 52 6.07 -13.89 -10.62
C ASP A 52 5.51 -12.58 -10.06
N ILE A 53 6.15 -11.45 -10.38
CA ILE A 53 5.78 -10.15 -9.82
C ILE A 53 5.26 -9.21 -10.90
N PHE A 54 4.13 -8.60 -10.63
CA PHE A 54 3.51 -7.58 -11.45
C PHE A 54 3.42 -6.26 -10.70
N HIS A 55 3.88 -5.19 -11.33
CA HIS A 55 3.82 -3.84 -10.80
C HIS A 55 2.59 -3.12 -11.32
N ALA A 56 1.72 -2.70 -10.40
CA ALA A 56 0.49 -1.98 -10.70
C ALA A 56 0.60 -0.54 -10.19
N GLU A 57 0.74 0.42 -11.10
CA GLU A 57 0.74 1.84 -10.77
C GLU A 57 -0.68 2.32 -10.50
N TYR A 58 -0.95 2.89 -9.34
CA TYR A 58 -2.29 3.31 -8.96
C TYR A 58 -2.98 4.24 -9.96
N SER A 59 -2.26 5.18 -10.55
CA SER A 59 -2.86 6.15 -11.48
C SER A 59 -3.29 5.55 -12.82
N GLY A 60 -2.69 4.45 -13.22
CA GLY A 60 -2.88 3.84 -14.54
C GLY A 60 -3.31 2.38 -14.51
N CYS A 61 -3.72 1.81 -13.36
CA CYS A 61 -4.15 0.44 -13.34
C CYS A 61 -5.67 0.26 -13.25
N TYR A 62 -6.15 -0.86 -13.78
CA TYR A 62 -7.54 -1.29 -13.65
C TYR A 62 -7.62 -2.82 -13.68
N ILE A 63 -8.77 -3.35 -13.28
CA ILE A 63 -9.07 -4.78 -13.30
C ILE A 63 -10.11 -5.04 -14.38
N SER A 64 -9.90 -6.09 -15.17
CA SER A 64 -10.90 -6.63 -16.10
C SER A 64 -11.22 -8.08 -15.77
N GLU A 65 -12.38 -8.53 -16.21
CA GLU A 65 -12.79 -9.92 -16.16
C GLU A 65 -13.09 -10.43 -17.58
N GLU A 66 -12.38 -11.47 -17.99
CA GLU A 66 -12.54 -12.10 -19.30
C GLU A 66 -12.71 -13.61 -19.14
N LYS A 67 -13.84 -14.15 -19.61
CA LYS A 67 -14.16 -15.58 -19.53
C LYS A 67 -13.99 -16.18 -18.13
N GLY A 68 -14.39 -15.43 -17.10
CA GLY A 68 -14.29 -15.82 -15.70
C GLY A 68 -12.90 -15.75 -15.08
N LYS A 69 -11.93 -15.17 -15.79
CA LYS A 69 -10.59 -14.89 -15.30
C LYS A 69 -10.41 -13.41 -15.03
N LEU A 70 -9.67 -13.08 -13.98
CA LEU A 70 -9.37 -11.70 -13.64
C LEU A 70 -7.97 -11.32 -14.13
N PHE A 71 -7.88 -10.10 -14.65
CA PHE A 71 -6.63 -9.54 -15.13
C PHE A 71 -6.40 -8.17 -14.52
N ILE A 72 -5.16 -7.88 -14.16
CA ILE A 72 -4.71 -6.53 -13.82
C ILE A 72 -3.96 -5.96 -15.01
N HIS A 73 -4.32 -4.73 -15.35
CA HIS A 73 -3.67 -3.91 -16.37
C HIS A 73 -2.96 -2.76 -15.68
N SER A 74 -1.80 -2.37 -16.16
CA SER A 74 -1.05 -1.22 -15.65
C SER A 74 -0.09 -0.69 -16.70
N PHE A 75 0.44 0.52 -16.46
CA PHE A 75 1.56 1.04 -17.22
C PHE A 75 2.80 0.16 -17.02
N PRO A 76 3.71 0.09 -18.01
CA PRO A 76 4.97 -0.64 -17.89
C PRO A 76 5.79 -0.12 -16.70
N PHE A 77 6.47 -1.04 -16.05
CA PHE A 77 7.39 -0.74 -14.96
C PHE A 77 8.83 -0.93 -15.43
N ASP A 78 9.64 0.12 -15.29
CA ASP A 78 11.06 0.05 -15.58
C ASP A 78 11.86 -0.39 -14.34
N GLU A 79 12.35 -1.60 -14.37
CA GLU A 79 13.13 -2.19 -13.27
C GLU A 79 14.50 -1.52 -13.04
N LYS A 80 14.98 -0.71 -13.97
CA LYS A 80 16.24 0.02 -13.81
C LYS A 80 16.05 1.27 -12.99
N THR A 81 14.98 2.00 -13.27
CA THR A 81 14.67 3.24 -12.60
C THR A 81 13.74 3.05 -11.40
N GLY A 82 12.99 1.94 -11.37
CA GLY A 82 11.95 1.71 -10.38
C GLY A 82 10.71 2.56 -10.59
N LEU A 83 10.48 3.04 -11.80
CA LEU A 83 9.38 3.92 -12.17
C LEU A 83 8.43 3.25 -13.13
N SER A 84 7.16 3.64 -13.07
CA SER A 84 6.24 3.37 -14.17
C SER A 84 6.47 4.35 -15.32
N VAL A 85 6.43 3.82 -16.53
CA VAL A 85 6.55 4.62 -17.75
C VAL A 85 5.27 5.44 -17.89
N LYS A 86 5.41 6.77 -17.90
CA LYS A 86 4.26 7.67 -18.12
C LYS A 86 3.73 7.56 -19.52
N PRO A 87 2.41 7.79 -19.71
CA PRO A 87 1.87 8.08 -21.04
C PRO A 87 2.66 9.21 -21.70
N THR A 88 2.93 9.06 -22.97
CA THR A 88 3.41 10.17 -23.81
C THR A 88 2.35 11.25 -23.88
N GLU A 89 2.75 12.50 -24.23
CA GLU A 89 1.82 13.62 -24.36
C GLU A 89 0.70 13.34 -25.38
N ASP A 90 0.94 12.43 -26.32
CA ASP A 90 -0.02 11.99 -27.34
C ASP A 90 -1.05 10.95 -26.81
N GLY A 91 -0.96 10.57 -25.55
CA GLY A 91 -1.93 9.68 -24.87
C GLY A 91 -1.77 8.19 -25.22
N GLU A 92 -0.89 7.84 -26.13
CA GLU A 92 -0.56 6.45 -26.47
C GLU A 92 0.53 5.93 -25.53
N THR A 93 0.12 5.33 -24.43
CA THR A 93 1.03 4.52 -23.63
C THR A 93 0.62 3.08 -23.78
N ASP A 94 1.50 2.31 -24.34
CA ASP A 94 1.33 0.87 -24.35
C ASP A 94 1.24 0.35 -22.92
N MET A 95 0.08 -0.21 -22.60
CA MET A 95 -0.08 -0.94 -21.34
C MET A 95 0.82 -2.17 -21.37
N GLN A 96 1.40 -2.52 -20.23
CA GLN A 96 2.09 -3.81 -20.16
C GLN A 96 1.11 -4.96 -20.40
N LYS A 97 1.63 -6.14 -20.77
CA LYS A 97 0.80 -7.34 -20.97
C LYS A 97 -0.09 -7.57 -19.74
N PRO A 98 -1.39 -7.77 -19.93
CA PRO A 98 -2.32 -8.06 -18.85
C PRO A 98 -1.84 -9.24 -17.99
N PHE A 99 -1.93 -9.11 -16.67
CA PHE A 99 -1.48 -10.11 -15.73
C PHE A 99 -2.67 -10.86 -15.13
N GLU A 100 -2.78 -12.14 -15.43
CA GLU A 100 -3.84 -13.00 -14.89
C GLU A 100 -3.62 -13.22 -13.40
N ILE A 101 -4.66 -12.97 -12.60
CA ILE A 101 -4.65 -13.13 -11.14
C ILE A 101 -5.71 -14.14 -10.71
N ASN A 102 -5.37 -14.91 -9.65
CA ASN A 102 -6.25 -15.89 -9.05
C ASN A 102 -6.10 -15.85 -7.52
N PRO A 103 -7.19 -15.86 -6.73
CA PRO A 103 -7.11 -15.86 -5.26
C PRO A 103 -6.27 -16.99 -4.66
N GLU A 104 -6.13 -18.12 -5.37
CA GLU A 104 -5.40 -19.29 -4.88
C GLU A 104 -3.87 -19.15 -4.95
N ASP A 105 -3.35 -18.38 -5.90
CA ASP A 105 -1.92 -18.26 -6.17
C ASP A 105 -1.37 -16.84 -6.10
N THR A 106 -2.24 -15.82 -6.04
CA THR A 106 -1.84 -14.42 -6.12
C THR A 106 -1.97 -13.71 -4.78
N LEU A 107 -0.89 -13.07 -4.35
CA LEU A 107 -0.84 -12.16 -3.20
C LEU A 107 -0.90 -10.72 -3.68
N ILE A 108 -1.73 -9.91 -3.06
CA ILE A 108 -1.84 -8.48 -3.31
C ILE A 108 -1.08 -7.70 -2.25
N PHE A 109 -0.19 -6.82 -2.68
CA PHE A 109 0.61 -5.97 -1.80
C PHE A 109 0.33 -4.49 -2.09
N PRO A 110 -0.66 -3.87 -1.40
CA PRO A 110 -0.99 -2.46 -1.59
C PRO A 110 0.02 -1.57 -0.87
N ARG A 111 0.95 -0.99 -1.60
CA ARG A 111 1.96 -0.07 -1.08
C ARG A 111 1.58 1.37 -1.41
N GLY A 112 1.85 2.30 -0.48
CA GLY A 112 1.73 3.74 -0.77
C GLY A 112 0.31 4.32 -0.76
N LEU A 113 -0.70 3.58 -0.27
CA LEU A 113 -2.08 4.07 -0.17
C LEU A 113 -2.22 5.38 0.62
N GLY A 114 -1.29 5.67 1.54
CA GLY A 114 -1.35 6.85 2.41
C GLY A 114 -0.85 8.15 1.81
N THR A 115 -0.19 8.11 0.67
CA THR A 115 0.47 9.28 0.06
C THR A 115 -0.40 10.03 -0.95
N MET A 116 -1.53 9.45 -1.35
CA MET A 116 -2.42 10.03 -2.36
C MET A 116 -3.49 10.91 -1.73
N GLY A 117 -3.94 11.94 -2.43
CA GLY A 117 -5.07 12.78 -2.02
C GLY A 117 -6.36 11.97 -1.84
N PHE A 118 -7.30 12.47 -1.01
CA PHE A 118 -8.49 11.74 -0.58
C PHE A 118 -9.32 11.11 -1.71
N THR A 119 -9.47 11.81 -2.83
CA THR A 119 -10.28 11.31 -3.98
C THR A 119 -9.60 10.17 -4.73
N ALA A 120 -8.28 10.27 -4.91
CA ALA A 120 -7.51 9.20 -5.53
C ALA A 120 -7.46 7.96 -4.63
N ASN A 121 -7.31 8.13 -3.32
CA ASN A 121 -7.33 7.05 -2.35
C ASN A 121 -8.62 6.25 -2.38
N ARG A 122 -9.79 6.90 -2.59
CA ARG A 122 -11.08 6.21 -2.57
C ARG A 122 -11.17 5.13 -3.65
N ARG A 123 -10.83 5.45 -4.89
CA ARG A 123 -10.84 4.48 -5.99
C ARG A 123 -9.97 3.26 -5.70
N TRP A 124 -8.81 3.47 -5.09
CA TRP A 124 -7.88 2.38 -4.78
C TRP A 124 -8.33 1.54 -3.61
N VAL A 125 -8.87 2.18 -2.59
CA VAL A 125 -9.52 1.50 -1.47
C VAL A 125 -10.64 0.59 -1.97
N ASP A 126 -11.49 1.10 -2.87
CA ASP A 126 -12.59 0.32 -3.44
C ASP A 126 -12.07 -0.85 -4.30
N MET A 127 -10.98 -0.67 -5.04
CA MET A 127 -10.34 -1.75 -5.80
C MET A 127 -9.73 -2.83 -4.90
N ILE A 128 -9.04 -2.45 -3.83
CA ILE A 128 -8.49 -3.42 -2.88
C ILE A 128 -9.61 -4.16 -2.14
N ASN A 129 -10.68 -3.46 -1.74
CA ASN A 129 -11.88 -4.10 -1.19
C ASN A 129 -12.45 -5.15 -2.15
N LEU A 130 -12.62 -4.78 -3.41
CA LEU A 130 -13.13 -5.71 -4.43
C LEU A 130 -12.27 -6.97 -4.53
N LEU A 131 -10.94 -6.82 -4.48
CA LEU A 131 -10.03 -7.95 -4.48
C LEU A 131 -10.16 -8.80 -3.21
N GLU A 132 -10.25 -8.17 -2.04
CA GLU A 132 -10.49 -8.89 -0.77
C GLU A 132 -11.83 -9.63 -0.79
N ASP A 133 -12.90 -9.01 -1.29
CA ASP A 133 -14.23 -9.63 -1.43
C ASP A 133 -14.23 -10.80 -2.41
N LYS A 134 -13.38 -10.76 -3.44
CA LYS A 134 -13.15 -11.88 -4.36
C LYS A 134 -12.22 -12.97 -3.79
N GLY A 135 -11.78 -12.84 -2.53
CA GLY A 135 -10.99 -13.85 -1.81
C GLY A 135 -9.48 -13.71 -1.95
N PHE A 136 -8.98 -12.66 -2.60
CA PHE A 136 -7.53 -12.41 -2.65
C PHE A 136 -6.96 -12.11 -1.27
N LYS A 137 -5.78 -12.64 -1.00
CA LYS A 137 -5.01 -12.29 0.19
C LYS A 137 -4.29 -10.96 -0.05
N THR A 138 -4.48 -10.01 0.86
CA THR A 138 -3.79 -8.72 0.84
C THR A 138 -2.86 -8.57 2.04
N ILE A 139 -1.71 -7.93 1.87
CA ILE A 139 -0.76 -7.62 2.95
C ILE A 139 -0.24 -6.18 2.77
N PRO A 140 -0.57 -5.25 3.68
CA PRO A 140 -1.55 -5.40 4.76
C PRO A 140 -2.99 -5.53 4.22
N THR A 141 -3.87 -6.13 5.01
CA THR A 141 -5.31 -6.05 4.68
C THR A 141 -5.79 -4.61 4.77
N LEU A 142 -6.84 -4.27 4.05
CA LEU A 142 -7.40 -2.93 4.09
C LEU A 142 -7.85 -2.54 5.51
N LYS A 143 -8.36 -3.51 6.27
CA LYS A 143 -8.68 -3.32 7.70
C LYS A 143 -7.44 -2.93 8.50
N THR A 144 -6.34 -3.64 8.32
CA THR A 144 -5.06 -3.34 9.00
C THR A 144 -4.51 -1.98 8.57
N TRP A 145 -4.59 -1.69 7.27
CA TRP A 145 -4.16 -0.40 6.74
C TRP A 145 -4.96 0.76 7.34
N ASN A 146 -6.29 0.68 7.37
CA ASN A 146 -7.17 1.68 7.98
C ASN A 146 -6.85 1.89 9.46
N MET A 147 -6.61 0.79 10.19
CA MET A 147 -6.22 0.86 11.60
C MET A 147 -4.89 1.59 11.79
N CYS A 148 -3.87 1.26 11.01
CA CYS A 148 -2.54 1.85 11.14
C CYS A 148 -2.46 3.29 10.60
N SER A 149 -3.30 3.67 9.65
CA SER A 149 -3.34 5.03 9.10
C SER A 149 -3.92 6.05 10.08
N SER A 150 -4.82 5.64 10.97
CA SER A 150 -5.37 6.48 12.03
C SER A 150 -4.58 6.34 13.34
N LYS A 151 -3.77 7.35 13.66
CA LYS A 151 -3.01 7.37 14.92
C LYS A 151 -3.90 7.27 16.16
N TYR A 152 -5.08 7.88 16.11
CA TYR A 152 -6.06 7.80 17.19
C TYR A 152 -6.57 6.37 17.35
N TYR A 153 -7.05 5.76 16.26
CA TYR A 153 -7.57 4.39 16.29
C TYR A 153 -6.52 3.37 16.74
N CYS A 154 -5.30 3.50 16.25
CA CYS A 154 -4.17 2.67 16.64
C CYS A 154 -3.90 2.76 18.16
N ASN A 155 -3.87 3.96 18.72
CA ASN A 155 -3.70 4.17 20.16
C ASN A 155 -4.83 3.55 20.98
N GLU A 156 -6.09 3.72 20.56
CA GLU A 156 -7.23 3.12 21.24
C GLU A 156 -7.17 1.58 21.20
N MET A 157 -6.82 1.00 20.04
CA MET A 157 -6.64 -0.44 19.93
C MET A 157 -5.53 -0.95 20.85
N PHE A 158 -4.42 -0.25 20.96
CA PHE A 158 -3.35 -0.60 21.90
C PHE A 158 -3.84 -0.53 23.34
N ARG A 159 -4.55 0.54 23.71
CA ARG A 159 -5.13 0.71 25.04
C ARG A 159 -6.12 -0.39 25.39
N MET A 160 -7.03 -0.73 24.47
CA MET A 160 -8.01 -1.82 24.65
C MET A 160 -7.33 -3.18 24.84
N ASN A 161 -6.19 -3.41 24.20
CA ASN A 161 -5.39 -4.62 24.32
C ASN A 161 -4.35 -4.55 25.45
N LYS A 162 -4.46 -3.57 26.37
CA LYS A 162 -3.56 -3.41 27.53
C LYS A 162 -2.08 -3.26 27.19
N LEU A 163 -1.79 -2.81 25.96
CA LEU A 163 -0.42 -2.48 25.56
C LEU A 163 -0.01 -1.13 26.15
N LYS A 164 1.23 -1.01 26.60
CA LYS A 164 1.76 0.26 27.10
C LYS A 164 1.83 1.27 25.96
N THR A 165 1.08 2.34 26.08
CA THR A 165 1.09 3.45 25.12
C THR A 165 1.34 4.77 25.84
N PRO A 166 1.94 5.76 25.18
CA PRO A 166 1.98 7.11 25.71
C PRO A 166 0.56 7.63 25.98
N LYS A 167 0.41 8.42 27.06
CA LYS A 167 -0.85 9.12 27.31
C LYS A 167 -1.14 10.03 26.13
N THR A 168 -2.27 9.83 25.48
CA THR A 168 -2.67 10.55 24.27
C THR A 168 -4.05 11.15 24.47
N ARG A 169 -4.27 12.37 23.95
CA ARG A 169 -5.58 13.01 23.90
C ARG A 169 -5.80 13.64 22.54
N PRO A 170 -6.97 13.48 21.92
CA PRO A 170 -7.30 14.20 20.71
C PRO A 170 -7.53 15.67 21.01
N ILE A 171 -7.17 16.53 20.05
CA ILE A 171 -7.47 17.95 20.02
C ILE A 171 -8.34 18.17 18.79
N THR A 172 -9.55 18.68 18.97
CA THR A 172 -10.49 18.90 17.88
C THR A 172 -10.31 20.30 17.29
N TYR A 173 -10.04 21.28 18.15
CA TYR A 173 -9.85 22.68 17.76
C TYR A 173 -8.50 23.17 18.25
N SER A 174 -7.85 24.04 17.47
CA SER A 174 -6.54 24.64 17.83
C SER A 174 -6.56 25.32 19.18
N ASP A 175 -7.67 25.99 19.50
CA ASP A 175 -7.85 26.77 20.74
C ASP A 175 -7.89 25.89 22.01
N ASP A 176 -8.13 24.59 21.83
CA ASP A 176 -8.07 23.61 22.92
C ASP A 176 -6.67 23.12 23.24
N ALA A 177 -5.68 23.45 22.41
CA ALA A 177 -4.34 22.86 22.52
C ALA A 177 -3.68 23.13 23.88
N GLU A 178 -3.74 24.37 24.36
CA GLU A 178 -3.17 24.75 25.67
C GLU A 178 -3.88 24.07 26.81
N ARG A 179 -5.22 24.07 26.80
CA ARG A 179 -6.04 23.41 27.80
C ARG A 179 -5.78 21.92 27.86
N VAL A 180 -5.62 21.26 26.72
CA VAL A 180 -5.31 19.83 26.67
C VAL A 180 -3.88 19.57 27.11
N ALA A 181 -2.92 20.41 26.68
CA ALA A 181 -1.51 20.28 27.00
C ALA A 181 -1.25 20.47 28.50
N SER A 182 -1.97 21.36 29.20
CA SER A 182 -1.84 21.56 30.65
C SER A 182 -2.11 20.31 31.47
N GLY A 183 -2.85 19.33 30.91
CA GLY A 183 -3.09 18.03 31.55
C GLY A 183 -1.96 16.99 31.38
N PHE A 184 -0.82 17.40 30.79
CA PHE A 184 0.33 16.53 30.57
C PHE A 184 1.58 17.08 31.28
N LYS A 185 2.52 16.15 31.55
CA LYS A 185 3.89 16.52 31.92
C LYS A 185 4.69 16.76 30.64
N PHE A 186 5.42 17.85 30.57
CA PHE A 186 6.30 18.18 29.44
C PHE A 186 7.55 17.28 29.44
N PRO A 187 8.13 17.00 28.25
CA PRO A 187 7.71 17.46 26.92
C PRO A 187 6.51 16.67 26.35
N VAL A 188 5.73 17.35 25.48
CA VAL A 188 4.61 16.73 24.74
C VAL A 188 4.89 16.76 23.24
N ILE A 189 4.34 15.79 22.51
CA ILE A 189 4.43 15.72 21.05
C ILE A 189 3.03 15.98 20.47
N LEU A 190 2.92 17.00 19.65
CA LEU A 190 1.71 17.27 18.86
C LEU A 190 1.84 16.54 17.52
N LYS A 191 0.82 15.74 17.17
CA LYS A 191 0.77 15.03 15.88
C LYS A 191 -0.50 15.42 15.14
N ALA A 192 -0.37 15.78 13.87
CA ALA A 192 -1.53 16.00 13.03
C ALA A 192 -2.31 14.67 12.87
N TYR A 193 -3.63 14.77 12.94
CA TYR A 193 -4.53 13.62 12.75
C TYR A 193 -4.54 13.17 11.29
N GLN A 194 -4.57 14.12 10.39
CA GLN A 194 -4.39 13.94 8.96
C GLN A 194 -3.45 15.04 8.45
N LEU A 195 -2.45 14.67 7.69
CA LEU A 195 -1.75 15.62 6.86
C LEU A 195 -2.75 16.07 5.79
N LYS A 196 -3.25 17.30 5.87
CA LYS A 196 -3.89 17.89 4.69
C LYS A 196 -2.81 17.92 3.62
N PRO A 197 -3.07 17.46 2.39
CA PRO A 197 -2.19 17.77 1.28
C PRO A 197 -2.11 19.28 1.24
N SER A 198 -0.91 19.85 1.34
CA SER A 198 -0.70 21.26 1.06
C SER A 198 -0.95 21.46 -0.43
N TYR A 199 -2.14 21.90 -0.78
CA TYR A 199 -2.37 22.49 -2.08
C TYR A 199 -1.67 23.85 -2.07
N THR A 200 -0.50 23.92 -2.62
CA THR A 200 0.14 25.15 -3.12
C THR A 200 0.15 25.09 -4.63
#